data_635b19998f112dd00cebe16d862d63f0
#
_entry.id   635b19998f112dd00cebe16d862d63f0
#
_cell.length_a   1.000
_cell.length_b   1.000
_cell.length_c   1.000
_cell.angle_alpha   90.00
_cell.angle_beta   90.00
_cell.angle_gamma   90.00
#
_symmetry.space_group_name_H-M   'P 1'
#
loop_
_entity.id
_entity.type
_entity.pdbx_description
1 polymer ?
#
loop_
_entity_poly.entity_id
_entity_poly.type
_entity_poly.pdbx_seq_one_letter_code
_entity_poly.pdbx_strand_id
1 'polypeptide(L)'
;MKYSVLFIAIALVATAFIAGCTQQAPANEIKVGVVASLTGPASNVGKNMWQSAQVAADEINAKGGVSLKGGSKVPLKLVVGDDESTQQGGQKAATQLITGDKVDILVGGYSSAVTSAYEQTVAEYKIPFIVTGASSPIITHRTDIDTSYVFHHCPTTDTYGQYTTKFIDQVVRPAVNKKLGAAADRPFRLALIYQDTAFGKGVQTAVNDTITKNKLNIQLVSQQGFKMGESDFRTPLTAIKAANPDAVYIAAFPNEGAPLISQARRDIGLDTIFLSVENNDNAQFYKDLGQYGEGSIIESRFSPYTAPVGVLADAQGKFKNSYNAKYGVFPDMMGASTYEGIYIAAQAIGNAGTTDKVAVRQALVDLNMPQVIEAMKGETISFSKDFRESQFDLWMEQLAFNQTIGECRPNIVWPDNLKVVDFVLPSWYKPGSA
;
A
#
# COMPACT_ATOMS: atom_id res chain seq x y z
N MET A 1 80.53 -42.15 -35.83
CA MET A 1 79.34 -41.98 -36.65
C MET A 1 78.17 -42.58 -35.92
N LYS A 2 77.36 -41.80 -35.21
CA LYS A 2 76.13 -42.27 -34.48
C LYS A 2 75.10 -41.22 -34.70
N TYR A 3 73.99 -41.61 -35.38
CA TYR A 3 72.80 -40.77 -35.58
C TYR A 3 71.88 -40.89 -34.37
N SER A 4 71.66 -39.77 -33.67
CA SER A 4 70.71 -39.70 -32.61
C SER A 4 69.34 -39.20 -33.22
N VAL A 5 68.33 -39.99 -33.15
CA VAL A 5 66.95 -39.64 -33.54
C VAL A 5 66.28 -38.94 -32.37
N LEU A 6 65.89 -37.72 -32.63
CA LEU A 6 65.18 -36.88 -31.65
C LEU A 6 63.66 -37.14 -31.84
N PHE A 7 63.00 -37.78 -30.85
CA PHE A 7 61.54 -37.89 -30.81
C PHE A 7 60.94 -36.63 -30.20
N ILE A 8 60.17 -35.88 -31.02
CA ILE A 8 59.34 -34.78 -30.53
C ILE A 8 58.01 -35.35 -30.10
N ALA A 9 57.77 -35.39 -28.81
CA ALA A 9 56.44 -35.70 -28.25
C ALA A 9 55.59 -34.42 -28.23
N ILE A 10 54.57 -34.40 -29.09
CA ILE A 10 53.55 -33.35 -29.08
C ILE A 10 52.55 -33.69 -27.95
N ALA A 11 52.64 -32.94 -26.83
CA ALA A 11 51.64 -32.98 -25.76
C ALA A 11 50.45 -32.14 -26.18
N LEU A 12 49.33 -32.78 -26.57
CA LEU A 12 48.04 -32.14 -26.73
C LEU A 12 47.51 -31.79 -25.32
N VAL A 13 47.54 -30.50 -24.94
CA VAL A 13 46.86 -30.00 -23.76
C VAL A 13 45.39 -29.84 -24.11
N ALA A 14 44.57 -30.81 -23.73
CA ALA A 14 43.13 -30.68 -23.75
C ALA A 14 42.71 -29.73 -22.60
N THR A 15 42.47 -28.45 -22.90
CA THR A 15 41.82 -27.52 -21.99
C THR A 15 40.33 -27.88 -21.91
N ALA A 16 39.97 -28.68 -20.90
CA ALA A 16 38.61 -28.88 -20.48
C ALA A 16 38.06 -27.54 -19.94
N PHE A 17 37.23 -26.89 -20.70
CA PHE A 17 36.36 -25.82 -20.20
C PHE A 17 35.41 -26.45 -19.15
N ILE A 18 35.79 -26.40 -17.90
CA ILE A 18 34.86 -26.61 -16.78
C ILE A 18 34.02 -25.34 -16.74
N ALA A 19 32.87 -25.40 -17.42
CA ALA A 19 31.75 -24.48 -17.14
C ALA A 19 31.36 -24.72 -15.67
N GLY A 20 32.01 -23.99 -14.77
CA GLY A 20 31.68 -23.99 -13.37
C GLY A 20 30.26 -23.39 -13.22
N CYS A 21 29.24 -24.26 -13.16
CA CYS A 21 28.04 -23.91 -12.43
C CYS A 21 28.50 -23.59 -10.99
N THR A 22 28.63 -22.34 -10.66
CA THR A 22 28.77 -21.91 -9.27
C THR A 22 27.46 -22.26 -8.59
N GLN A 23 27.38 -23.48 -8.06
CA GLN A 23 26.31 -23.90 -7.19
C GLN A 23 26.44 -23.01 -5.94
N GLN A 24 25.62 -21.98 -5.86
CA GLN A 24 25.56 -21.11 -4.69
C GLN A 24 25.36 -22.01 -3.47
N ALA A 25 26.25 -21.88 -2.47
CA ALA A 25 26.13 -22.64 -1.23
C ALA A 25 24.70 -22.43 -0.69
N PRO A 26 24.05 -23.47 -0.13
CA PRO A 26 22.72 -23.32 0.40
C PRO A 26 22.70 -22.20 1.42
N ALA A 27 21.83 -21.21 1.22
CA ALA A 27 21.71 -20.07 2.11
C ALA A 27 21.32 -20.59 3.51
N ASN A 28 22.05 -20.19 4.55
CA ASN A 28 21.71 -20.51 5.93
C ASN A 28 20.53 -19.68 6.44
N GLU A 29 20.23 -18.56 5.78
CA GLU A 29 19.12 -17.64 6.04
C GLU A 29 18.72 -16.94 4.73
N ILE A 30 17.44 -16.59 4.60
CA ILE A 30 16.92 -15.76 3.51
C ILE A 30 16.78 -14.35 4.05
N LYS A 31 17.50 -13.39 3.46
CA LYS A 31 17.47 -12.00 3.89
C LYS A 31 16.42 -11.21 3.14
N VAL A 32 15.42 -10.71 3.86
CA VAL A 32 14.39 -9.83 3.33
C VAL A 32 14.67 -8.41 3.82
N GLY A 33 14.95 -7.50 2.90
CA GLY A 33 15.09 -6.07 3.21
C GLY A 33 13.71 -5.40 3.30
N VAL A 34 13.45 -4.71 4.39
CA VAL A 34 12.21 -3.95 4.56
C VAL A 34 12.54 -2.46 4.51
N VAL A 35 12.04 -1.74 3.50
CA VAL A 35 12.17 -0.28 3.42
C VAL A 35 10.93 0.34 4.05
N ALA A 36 11.13 1.09 5.14
CA ALA A 36 10.03 1.70 5.89
C ALA A 36 10.47 3.03 6.52
N SER A 37 9.54 3.96 6.67
CA SER A 37 9.78 5.25 7.32
C SER A 37 9.77 5.08 8.85
N LEU A 38 10.92 4.74 9.46
CA LEU A 38 10.97 4.61 10.93
C LEU A 38 11.09 5.96 11.62
N THR A 39 11.54 6.98 10.90
CA THR A 39 11.65 8.38 11.35
C THR A 39 10.97 9.33 10.37
N GLY A 40 10.83 10.60 10.76
CA GLY A 40 10.16 11.61 9.94
C GLY A 40 8.61 11.57 9.98
N PRO A 41 7.94 12.33 9.11
CA PRO A 41 6.48 12.52 9.16
C PRO A 41 5.64 11.24 9.01
N ALA A 42 6.14 10.20 8.33
CA ALA A 42 5.45 8.94 8.14
C ALA A 42 5.82 7.85 9.17
N SER A 43 6.53 8.22 10.25
CA SER A 43 7.13 7.25 11.17
C SER A 43 6.13 6.32 11.88
N ASN A 44 4.92 6.76 12.14
CA ASN A 44 3.89 5.91 12.76
C ASN A 44 3.50 4.76 11.83
N VAL A 45 3.27 5.07 10.55
CA VAL A 45 2.94 4.08 9.52
C VAL A 45 4.14 3.15 9.26
N GLY A 46 5.34 3.71 9.07
CA GLY A 46 6.54 2.91 8.81
C GLY A 46 6.90 1.95 9.94
N LYS A 47 6.72 2.36 11.20
CA LYS A 47 6.90 1.46 12.35
C LYS A 47 5.88 0.32 12.34
N ASN A 48 4.63 0.60 11.97
CA ASN A 48 3.60 -0.42 11.86
C ASN A 48 3.92 -1.42 10.74
N MET A 49 4.38 -0.93 9.58
CA MET A 49 4.88 -1.78 8.48
C MET A 49 6.01 -2.71 8.95
N TRP A 50 7.03 -2.16 9.61
CA TRP A 50 8.14 -2.95 10.15
C TRP A 50 7.70 -4.00 11.17
N GLN A 51 6.86 -3.61 12.13
CA GLN A 51 6.34 -4.51 13.15
C GLN A 51 5.49 -5.64 12.54
N SER A 52 4.69 -5.33 11.53
CA SER A 52 3.87 -6.31 10.80
C SER A 52 4.72 -7.30 10.01
N ALA A 53 5.80 -6.83 9.36
CA ALA A 53 6.78 -7.70 8.72
C ALA A 53 7.39 -8.69 9.71
N GLN A 54 7.72 -8.23 10.94
CA GLN A 54 8.27 -9.10 11.99
C GLN A 54 7.26 -10.17 12.44
N VAL A 55 5.95 -9.85 12.53
CA VAL A 55 4.92 -10.85 12.84
C VAL A 55 4.87 -11.92 11.74
N ALA A 56 4.85 -11.52 10.46
CA ALA A 56 4.83 -12.46 9.34
C ALA A 56 6.07 -13.37 9.33
N ALA A 57 7.25 -12.81 9.52
CA ALA A 57 8.49 -13.59 9.53
C ALA A 57 8.53 -14.58 10.71
N ASP A 58 8.08 -14.16 11.90
CA ASP A 58 7.99 -15.05 13.06
C ASP A 58 7.04 -16.23 12.80
N GLU A 59 5.88 -15.98 12.20
CA GLU A 59 4.90 -17.02 11.86
C GLU A 59 5.43 -18.01 10.79
N ILE A 60 6.15 -17.51 9.78
CA ILE A 60 6.77 -18.34 8.76
C ILE A 60 7.90 -19.17 9.37
N ASN A 61 8.74 -18.56 10.20
CA ASN A 61 9.87 -19.23 10.86
C ASN A 61 9.40 -20.28 11.88
N ALA A 62 8.30 -20.01 12.60
CA ALA A 62 7.70 -20.99 13.50
C ALA A 62 7.22 -22.26 12.77
N LYS A 63 6.91 -22.16 11.47
CA LYS A 63 6.57 -23.30 10.60
C LYS A 63 7.82 -23.96 9.97
N GLY A 64 9.01 -23.51 10.36
CA GLY A 64 10.31 -24.03 9.93
C GLY A 64 10.96 -23.21 8.79
N GLY A 65 10.40 -22.08 8.41
CA GLY A 65 10.93 -21.22 7.34
C GLY A 65 10.47 -21.61 5.93
N VAL A 66 11.17 -21.14 4.92
CA VAL A 66 10.87 -21.33 3.49
C VAL A 66 11.57 -22.57 2.96
N SER A 67 10.82 -23.41 2.25
CA SER A 67 11.38 -24.63 1.61
C SER A 67 12.09 -24.26 0.32
N LEU A 68 13.38 -24.59 0.22
CA LEU A 68 14.17 -24.44 -0.99
C LEU A 68 14.31 -25.76 -1.75
N LYS A 69 14.85 -25.68 -2.97
CA LYS A 69 15.14 -26.86 -3.80
C LYS A 69 16.07 -27.82 -3.04
N GLY A 70 15.70 -29.09 -3.02
CA GLY A 70 16.42 -30.10 -2.23
C GLY A 70 15.80 -30.38 -0.85
N GLY A 71 14.69 -29.72 -0.49
CA GLY A 71 13.91 -29.99 0.73
C GLY A 71 14.44 -29.32 2.00
N SER A 72 15.49 -28.51 1.91
CA SER A 72 15.97 -27.71 3.05
C SER A 72 14.99 -26.59 3.38
N LYS A 73 14.68 -26.42 4.67
CA LYS A 73 13.93 -25.28 5.17
C LYS A 73 14.89 -24.23 5.72
N VAL A 74 14.71 -22.99 5.31
CA VAL A 74 15.60 -21.86 5.62
C VAL A 74 14.82 -20.74 6.27
N PRO A 75 15.22 -20.21 7.44
CA PRO A 75 14.51 -19.13 8.10
C PRO A 75 14.63 -17.81 7.34
N LEU A 76 13.60 -16.98 7.45
CA LEU A 76 13.64 -15.58 7.04
C LEU A 76 14.39 -14.75 8.10
N LYS A 77 15.25 -13.87 7.63
CA LYS A 77 15.89 -12.82 8.42
C LYS A 77 15.53 -11.46 7.84
N LEU A 78 14.85 -10.65 8.62
CA LEU A 78 14.50 -9.31 8.22
C LEU A 78 15.65 -8.34 8.50
N VAL A 79 15.88 -7.42 7.56
CA VAL A 79 16.79 -6.28 7.71
C VAL A 79 16.01 -5.02 7.34
N VAL A 80 15.98 -4.03 8.23
CA VAL A 80 15.21 -2.80 7.98
C VAL A 80 16.10 -1.66 7.51
N GLY A 81 15.63 -0.91 6.53
CA GLY A 81 16.18 0.37 6.10
C GLY A 81 15.20 1.49 6.40
N ASP A 82 15.64 2.47 7.20
CA ASP A 82 14.87 3.67 7.47
C ASP A 82 15.00 4.65 6.30
N ASP A 83 13.89 4.95 5.63
CA ASP A 83 13.85 5.92 4.54
C ASP A 83 13.73 7.38 5.03
N GLU A 84 13.67 7.59 6.35
CA GLU A 84 13.58 8.90 7.00
C GLU A 84 12.42 9.77 6.49
N SER A 85 11.43 9.17 5.82
CA SER A 85 10.36 9.85 5.07
C SER A 85 10.89 10.83 4.00
N THR A 86 12.09 10.61 3.47
CA THR A 86 12.74 11.47 2.49
C THR A 86 13.29 10.69 1.29
N GLN A 87 13.33 11.31 0.12
CA GLN A 87 13.92 10.67 -1.08
C GLN A 87 15.39 10.27 -0.88
N GLN A 88 16.18 11.14 -0.23
CA GLN A 88 17.58 10.87 0.06
C GLN A 88 17.75 9.72 1.07
N GLY A 89 16.93 9.70 2.13
CA GLY A 89 16.89 8.61 3.10
C GLY A 89 16.53 7.28 2.44
N GLY A 90 15.48 7.27 1.61
CA GLY A 90 15.05 6.09 0.85
C GLY A 90 16.15 5.53 -0.05
N GLN A 91 16.81 6.40 -0.82
CA GLN A 91 17.93 5.98 -1.68
C GLN A 91 19.09 5.38 -0.87
N LYS A 92 19.47 6.02 0.25
CA LYS A 92 20.51 5.53 1.15
C LYS A 92 20.13 4.18 1.76
N ALA A 93 18.91 4.06 2.28
CA ALA A 93 18.40 2.83 2.91
C ALA A 93 18.37 1.65 1.93
N ALA A 94 17.79 1.84 0.75
CA ALA A 94 17.73 0.80 -0.29
C ALA A 94 19.13 0.40 -0.77
N THR A 95 20.03 1.36 -1.00
CA THR A 95 21.43 1.08 -1.39
C THR A 95 22.14 0.26 -0.32
N GLN A 96 22.00 0.61 0.96
CA GLN A 96 22.60 -0.15 2.07
C GLN A 96 22.05 -1.58 2.14
N LEU A 97 20.72 -1.75 2.07
CA LEU A 97 20.10 -3.08 2.08
C LEU A 97 20.62 -3.97 0.93
N ILE A 98 20.72 -3.40 -0.27
CA ILE A 98 21.11 -4.14 -1.48
C ILE A 98 22.61 -4.44 -1.50
N THR A 99 23.46 -3.44 -1.26
CA THR A 99 24.92 -3.55 -1.47
C THR A 99 25.69 -3.92 -0.21
N GLY A 100 25.28 -3.38 0.95
CA GLY A 100 25.89 -3.63 2.25
C GLY A 100 25.37 -4.90 2.90
N ASP A 101 24.07 -4.98 3.12
CA ASP A 101 23.43 -6.10 3.82
C ASP A 101 23.18 -7.31 2.90
N LYS A 102 23.19 -7.08 1.58
CA LYS A 102 23.04 -8.10 0.54
C LYS A 102 21.76 -8.90 0.71
N VAL A 103 20.64 -8.20 0.79
CA VAL A 103 19.32 -8.81 0.88
C VAL A 103 18.94 -9.54 -0.42
N ASP A 104 18.16 -10.60 -0.32
CA ASP A 104 17.72 -11.42 -1.45
C ASP A 104 16.52 -10.80 -2.18
N ILE A 105 15.69 -10.08 -1.44
CA ILE A 105 14.45 -9.43 -1.92
C ILE A 105 14.17 -8.19 -1.06
N LEU A 106 13.51 -7.17 -1.65
CA LEU A 106 12.98 -6.02 -0.93
C LEU A 106 11.46 -6.11 -0.78
N VAL A 107 10.96 -5.61 0.34
CA VAL A 107 9.51 -5.44 0.63
C VAL A 107 9.33 -4.06 1.26
N GLY A 108 8.20 -3.40 1.05
CA GLY A 108 7.89 -2.12 1.68
C GLY A 108 7.74 -0.97 0.68
N GLY A 109 8.22 0.21 1.06
CA GLY A 109 8.02 1.44 0.28
C GLY A 109 6.62 2.03 0.50
N TYR A 110 6.55 3.18 1.21
CA TYR A 110 5.29 3.80 1.58
C TYR A 110 4.97 5.05 0.76
N SER A 111 5.82 6.07 0.82
CA SER A 111 5.64 7.28 0.03
C SER A 111 6.04 7.04 -1.42
N SER A 112 5.13 7.29 -2.38
CA SER A 112 5.46 7.11 -3.81
C SER A 112 6.64 7.99 -4.25
N ALA A 113 6.76 9.21 -3.73
CA ALA A 113 7.89 10.10 -4.03
C ALA A 113 9.21 9.58 -3.47
N VAL A 114 9.19 8.94 -2.29
CA VAL A 114 10.38 8.33 -1.67
C VAL A 114 10.74 7.04 -2.40
N THR A 115 9.75 6.18 -2.66
CA THR A 115 9.94 4.89 -3.32
C THR A 115 10.53 5.05 -4.72
N SER A 116 10.00 5.98 -5.52
CA SER A 116 10.52 6.22 -6.87
C SER A 116 11.98 6.72 -6.89
N ALA A 117 12.48 7.30 -5.81
CA ALA A 117 13.86 7.78 -5.75
C ALA A 117 14.90 6.65 -5.74
N TYR A 118 14.57 5.46 -5.24
CA TYR A 118 15.50 4.33 -5.19
C TYR A 118 15.23 3.21 -6.21
N GLU A 119 14.22 3.37 -7.06
CA GLU A 119 13.91 2.39 -8.11
C GLU A 119 15.06 2.20 -9.11
N GLN A 120 15.85 3.25 -9.38
CA GLN A 120 17.06 3.14 -10.20
C GLN A 120 18.03 2.11 -9.60
N THR A 121 18.25 2.15 -8.28
CA THR A 121 19.09 1.16 -7.58
C THR A 121 18.51 -0.25 -7.66
N VAL A 122 17.18 -0.38 -7.51
CA VAL A 122 16.47 -1.67 -7.69
C VAL A 122 16.71 -2.24 -9.09
N ALA A 123 16.60 -1.41 -10.13
CA ALA A 123 16.81 -1.78 -11.54
C ALA A 123 18.27 -2.19 -11.81
N GLU A 124 19.25 -1.40 -11.36
CA GLU A 124 20.67 -1.65 -11.55
C GLU A 124 21.13 -2.98 -10.94
N TYR A 125 20.66 -3.28 -9.73
CA TYR A 125 21.03 -4.51 -9.02
C TYR A 125 20.08 -5.68 -9.29
N LYS A 126 19.02 -5.45 -10.08
CA LYS A 126 18.01 -6.46 -10.43
C LYS A 126 17.48 -7.19 -9.21
N ILE A 127 17.19 -6.44 -8.14
CA ILE A 127 16.66 -7.00 -6.90
C ILE A 127 15.13 -7.07 -6.98
N PRO A 128 14.49 -8.24 -6.78
CA PRO A 128 13.04 -8.30 -6.69
C PRO A 128 12.54 -7.40 -5.56
N PHE A 129 11.54 -6.59 -5.86
CA PHE A 129 10.98 -5.63 -4.91
C PHE A 129 9.46 -5.69 -4.92
N ILE A 130 8.86 -5.99 -3.77
CA ILE A 130 7.41 -6.00 -3.54
C ILE A 130 7.05 -4.70 -2.84
N VAL A 131 6.40 -3.80 -3.56
CA VAL A 131 5.94 -2.50 -3.06
C VAL A 131 4.61 -2.68 -2.36
N THR A 132 4.51 -2.27 -1.09
CA THR A 132 3.33 -2.53 -0.24
C THR A 132 2.57 -1.27 0.20
N GLY A 133 2.96 -0.08 -0.24
CA GLY A 133 2.30 1.15 0.19
C GLY A 133 2.38 2.33 -0.78
N ALA A 134 3.35 2.36 -1.69
CA ALA A 134 3.53 3.46 -2.65
C ALA A 134 2.56 3.31 -3.83
N SER A 135 1.39 3.92 -3.76
CA SER A 135 0.25 3.67 -4.66
C SER A 135 0.25 4.43 -6.00
N SER A 136 1.25 5.27 -6.29
CA SER A 136 1.31 5.95 -7.60
C SER A 136 1.62 4.95 -8.73
N PRO A 137 0.89 4.96 -9.86
CA PRO A 137 1.20 4.12 -11.01
C PRO A 137 2.62 4.33 -11.56
N ILE A 138 3.24 5.48 -11.32
CA ILE A 138 4.62 5.75 -11.76
C ILE A 138 5.61 4.69 -11.27
N ILE A 139 5.33 4.00 -10.15
CA ILE A 139 6.17 2.95 -9.58
C ILE A 139 6.42 1.80 -10.57
N THR A 140 5.44 1.43 -11.38
CA THR A 140 5.54 0.34 -12.36
C THR A 140 5.41 0.78 -13.81
N HIS A 141 4.92 2.01 -14.06
CA HIS A 141 4.66 2.52 -15.42
C HIS A 141 5.79 3.40 -15.96
N ARG A 142 6.91 3.50 -15.28
CA ARG A 142 8.09 4.25 -15.76
C ARG A 142 8.66 3.62 -17.02
N THR A 143 9.10 4.49 -17.95
CA THR A 143 9.73 4.09 -19.22
C THR A 143 11.21 4.49 -19.29
N ASP A 144 11.69 5.25 -18.30
CA ASP A 144 13.05 5.76 -18.21
C ASP A 144 14.01 4.81 -17.49
N ILE A 145 13.47 3.83 -16.74
CA ILE A 145 14.23 2.77 -16.06
C ILE A 145 13.56 1.40 -16.26
N ASP A 146 14.31 0.33 -16.02
CA ASP A 146 13.78 -1.05 -16.04
C ASP A 146 13.07 -1.38 -14.73
N THR A 147 11.74 -1.30 -14.73
CA THR A 147 10.91 -1.68 -13.57
C THR A 147 10.55 -3.16 -13.52
N SER A 148 11.13 -4.02 -14.36
CA SER A 148 10.75 -5.45 -14.49
C SER A 148 10.96 -6.28 -13.22
N TYR A 149 11.68 -5.76 -12.24
CA TYR A 149 11.89 -6.36 -10.92
C TYR A 149 11.02 -5.75 -9.83
N VAL A 150 10.16 -4.78 -10.15
CA VAL A 150 9.23 -4.12 -9.22
C VAL A 150 7.85 -4.74 -9.35
N PHE A 151 7.27 -5.18 -8.24
CA PHE A 151 5.96 -5.83 -8.13
C PHE A 151 5.10 -5.02 -7.17
N HIS A 152 3.98 -4.49 -7.64
CA HIS A 152 3.16 -3.52 -6.94
C HIS A 152 2.01 -4.23 -6.20
N HIS A 153 2.20 -4.50 -4.92
CA HIS A 153 1.22 -5.13 -4.04
C HIS A 153 0.58 -4.10 -3.11
N CYS A 154 -0.02 -3.09 -3.69
CA CYS A 154 -0.98 -2.18 -3.08
C CYS A 154 -1.87 -1.60 -4.19
N PRO A 155 -3.08 -1.12 -3.90
CA PRO A 155 -3.92 -0.48 -4.88
C PRO A 155 -3.22 0.73 -5.49
N THR A 156 -3.39 0.91 -6.79
CA THR A 156 -2.93 2.14 -7.44
C THR A 156 -3.90 3.29 -7.16
N THR A 157 -3.44 4.52 -7.36
CA THR A 157 -4.30 5.71 -7.24
C THR A 157 -5.50 5.64 -8.19
N ASP A 158 -5.37 4.93 -9.32
CA ASP A 158 -6.48 4.68 -10.25
C ASP A 158 -7.59 3.85 -9.60
N THR A 159 -7.22 2.85 -8.80
CA THR A 159 -8.16 2.04 -8.01
C THR A 159 -8.92 2.91 -7.02
N TYR A 160 -8.24 3.78 -6.29
CA TYR A 160 -8.89 4.71 -5.35
C TYR A 160 -9.89 5.63 -6.07
N GLY A 161 -9.49 6.25 -7.17
CA GLY A 161 -10.39 7.09 -7.97
C GLY A 161 -11.64 6.36 -8.45
N GLN A 162 -11.49 5.08 -8.87
CA GLN A 162 -12.61 4.25 -9.31
C GLN A 162 -13.58 3.88 -8.18
N TYR A 163 -13.05 3.39 -7.05
CA TYR A 163 -13.89 2.94 -5.93
C TYR A 163 -14.60 4.10 -5.25
N THR A 164 -13.88 5.18 -4.93
CA THR A 164 -14.47 6.38 -4.32
C THR A 164 -15.55 7.02 -5.19
N THR A 165 -15.28 7.24 -6.49
CA THR A 165 -16.28 7.87 -7.36
C THR A 165 -17.49 6.96 -7.59
N LYS A 166 -17.30 5.64 -7.67
CA LYS A 166 -18.39 4.67 -7.74
C LYS A 166 -19.25 4.68 -6.48
N PHE A 167 -18.64 4.68 -5.30
CA PHE A 167 -19.35 4.80 -4.03
C PHE A 167 -20.14 6.11 -3.94
N ILE A 168 -19.52 7.23 -4.32
CA ILE A 168 -20.21 8.53 -4.37
C ILE A 168 -21.44 8.45 -5.28
N ASP A 169 -21.28 7.95 -6.50
CA ASP A 169 -22.39 7.91 -7.47
C ASP A 169 -23.53 6.97 -7.05
N GLN A 170 -23.19 5.80 -6.50
CA GLN A 170 -24.16 4.77 -6.14
C GLN A 170 -24.84 4.98 -4.78
N VAL A 171 -24.15 5.58 -3.81
CA VAL A 171 -24.59 5.63 -2.41
C VAL A 171 -24.72 7.06 -1.90
N VAL A 172 -23.64 7.87 -1.97
CA VAL A 172 -23.61 9.18 -1.33
C VAL A 172 -24.50 10.19 -2.07
N ARG A 173 -24.37 10.28 -3.40
CA ARG A 173 -25.16 11.21 -4.22
C ARG A 173 -26.68 11.00 -4.08
N PRO A 174 -27.22 9.77 -4.17
CA PRO A 174 -28.64 9.54 -3.94
C PRO A 174 -29.10 9.94 -2.54
N ALA A 175 -28.32 9.66 -1.51
CA ALA A 175 -28.63 10.02 -0.13
C ALA A 175 -28.64 11.55 0.07
N VAL A 176 -27.68 12.26 -0.50
CA VAL A 176 -27.57 13.72 -0.47
C VAL A 176 -28.73 14.37 -1.22
N ASN A 177 -29.02 13.92 -2.45
CA ASN A 177 -30.12 14.47 -3.25
C ASN A 177 -31.48 14.25 -2.56
N LYS A 178 -31.71 13.11 -1.94
CA LYS A 178 -32.90 12.82 -1.13
C LYS A 178 -32.98 13.78 0.07
N LYS A 179 -31.89 14.03 0.80
CA LYS A 179 -31.88 14.96 1.94
C LYS A 179 -32.18 16.39 1.53
N LEU A 180 -31.71 16.81 0.35
CA LEU A 180 -31.97 18.13 -0.21
C LEU A 180 -33.39 18.30 -0.82
N GLY A 181 -34.12 17.21 -1.05
CA GLY A 181 -35.31 17.22 -1.88
C GLY A 181 -35.01 17.60 -3.34
N ALA A 182 -33.76 17.40 -3.78
CA ALA A 182 -33.31 17.74 -5.12
C ALA A 182 -33.70 16.65 -6.15
N ALA A 183 -33.63 17.00 -7.44
CA ALA A 183 -33.80 16.04 -8.51
C ALA A 183 -32.72 14.94 -8.45
N ALA A 184 -33.09 13.71 -8.86
CA ALA A 184 -32.21 12.57 -8.82
C ALA A 184 -30.97 12.73 -9.71
N ASP A 185 -31.04 13.56 -10.75
CA ASP A 185 -30.00 13.89 -11.69
C ASP A 185 -29.18 15.13 -11.31
N ARG A 186 -29.41 15.72 -10.12
CA ARG A 186 -28.55 16.81 -9.62
C ARG A 186 -27.11 16.34 -9.55
N PRO A 187 -26.13 17.07 -10.14
CA PRO A 187 -24.73 16.75 -10.02
C PRO A 187 -24.25 16.78 -8.57
N PHE A 188 -23.46 15.79 -8.20
CA PHE A 188 -22.78 15.77 -6.90
C PHE A 188 -21.57 16.71 -6.93
N ARG A 189 -21.47 17.59 -5.95
CA ARG A 189 -20.42 18.61 -5.86
C ARG A 189 -19.27 18.10 -5.00
N LEU A 190 -18.19 17.64 -5.63
CA LEU A 190 -17.02 17.08 -4.96
C LEU A 190 -15.87 18.11 -4.92
N ALA A 191 -15.29 18.34 -3.75
CA ALA A 191 -14.00 19.01 -3.64
C ALA A 191 -12.88 18.00 -3.39
N LEU A 192 -11.68 18.29 -3.88
CA LEU A 192 -10.46 17.53 -3.62
C LEU A 192 -9.48 18.37 -2.82
N ILE A 193 -8.81 17.74 -1.83
CA ILE A 193 -7.64 18.29 -1.17
C ILE A 193 -6.56 17.21 -1.09
N TYR A 194 -5.36 17.50 -1.57
CA TYR A 194 -4.35 16.47 -1.81
C TYR A 194 -2.92 16.97 -1.59
N GLN A 195 -2.05 16.07 -1.14
CA GLN A 195 -0.61 16.34 -1.13
C GLN A 195 -0.10 16.67 -2.54
N ASP A 196 0.72 17.70 -2.68
CA ASP A 196 1.40 18.08 -3.92
C ASP A 196 2.61 17.16 -4.18
N THR A 197 2.34 15.85 -4.27
CA THR A 197 3.30 14.76 -4.48
C THR A 197 2.80 13.81 -5.59
N ALA A 198 3.64 12.86 -5.99
CA ALA A 198 3.24 11.83 -6.95
C ALA A 198 1.99 11.05 -6.50
N PHE A 199 1.86 10.80 -5.20
CA PHE A 199 0.68 10.15 -4.61
C PHE A 199 -0.58 11.02 -4.75
N GLY A 200 -0.58 12.21 -4.19
CA GLY A 200 -1.79 13.04 -4.16
C GLY A 200 -2.23 13.52 -5.55
N LYS A 201 -1.27 13.84 -6.43
CA LYS A 201 -1.55 14.13 -7.86
C LYS A 201 -2.09 12.92 -8.59
N GLY A 202 -1.60 11.74 -8.28
CA GLY A 202 -2.13 10.49 -8.82
C GLY A 202 -3.61 10.32 -8.48
N VAL A 203 -4.00 10.52 -7.21
CA VAL A 203 -5.41 10.45 -6.78
C VAL A 203 -6.25 11.52 -7.49
N GLN A 204 -5.76 12.76 -7.54
CA GLN A 204 -6.44 13.86 -8.22
C GLN A 204 -6.69 13.54 -9.69
N THR A 205 -5.69 13.04 -10.40
CA THR A 205 -5.79 12.63 -11.80
C THR A 205 -6.78 11.48 -11.97
N ALA A 206 -6.68 10.45 -11.15
CA ALA A 206 -7.54 9.27 -11.20
C ALA A 206 -9.02 9.60 -11.00
N VAL A 207 -9.34 10.50 -10.06
CA VAL A 207 -10.72 10.98 -9.84
C VAL A 207 -11.24 11.72 -11.07
N ASN A 208 -10.46 12.67 -11.60
CA ASN A 208 -10.83 13.43 -12.82
C ASN A 208 -11.09 12.49 -14.00
N ASP A 209 -10.18 11.57 -14.23
CA ASP A 209 -10.24 10.60 -15.32
C ASP A 209 -11.46 9.67 -15.19
N THR A 210 -11.71 9.15 -13.98
CA THR A 210 -12.84 8.25 -13.74
C THR A 210 -14.17 8.95 -13.95
N ILE A 211 -14.32 10.17 -13.43
CA ILE A 211 -15.53 10.98 -13.65
C ILE A 211 -15.76 11.20 -15.16
N THR A 212 -14.72 11.57 -15.88
CA THR A 212 -14.81 11.89 -17.31
C THR A 212 -15.06 10.65 -18.18
N LYS A 213 -14.28 9.59 -17.98
CA LYS A 213 -14.38 8.34 -18.76
C LYS A 213 -15.72 7.64 -18.57
N ASN A 214 -16.24 7.62 -17.32
CA ASN A 214 -17.49 6.96 -16.99
C ASN A 214 -18.70 7.90 -17.06
N LYS A 215 -18.50 9.18 -17.41
CA LYS A 215 -19.55 10.21 -17.50
C LYS A 215 -20.38 10.28 -16.24
N LEU A 216 -19.70 10.21 -15.07
CA LEU A 216 -20.39 10.26 -13.79
C LEU A 216 -20.98 11.64 -13.53
N ASN A 217 -22.14 11.68 -12.88
CA ASN A 217 -22.80 12.94 -12.54
C ASN A 217 -22.18 13.56 -11.28
N ILE A 218 -20.87 13.78 -11.32
CA ILE A 218 -20.03 14.37 -10.28
C ILE A 218 -19.32 15.59 -10.86
N GLN A 219 -19.46 16.74 -10.21
CA GLN A 219 -18.77 17.97 -10.57
C GLN A 219 -17.64 18.26 -9.56
N LEU A 220 -16.42 18.39 -10.03
CA LEU A 220 -15.32 18.88 -9.21
C LEU A 220 -15.42 20.39 -9.06
N VAL A 221 -15.76 20.85 -7.83
CA VAL A 221 -16.03 22.28 -7.54
C VAL A 221 -14.84 23.00 -6.95
N SER A 222 -13.86 22.28 -6.38
CA SER A 222 -12.60 22.81 -5.87
C SER A 222 -11.52 21.74 -5.88
N GLN A 223 -10.27 22.12 -6.15
CA GLN A 223 -9.12 21.23 -6.10
C GLN A 223 -7.96 21.99 -5.46
N GLN A 224 -7.51 21.57 -4.28
CA GLN A 224 -6.52 22.27 -3.47
C GLN A 224 -5.33 21.35 -3.18
N GLY A 225 -4.14 21.71 -3.65
CA GLY A 225 -2.89 21.05 -3.32
C GLY A 225 -2.24 21.64 -2.07
N PHE A 226 -1.56 20.81 -1.25
CA PHE A 226 -0.76 21.23 -0.11
C PHE A 226 0.58 20.50 -0.07
N LYS A 227 1.57 21.06 0.63
CA LYS A 227 2.90 20.43 0.76
C LYS A 227 2.86 19.29 1.79
N MET A 228 3.57 18.19 1.52
CA MET A 228 3.75 17.11 2.49
C MET A 228 4.34 17.66 3.80
N GLY A 229 3.75 17.27 4.93
CA GLY A 229 4.12 17.74 6.26
C GLY A 229 3.45 19.07 6.67
N GLU A 230 2.48 19.55 5.87
CA GLU A 230 1.67 20.72 6.24
C GLU A 230 0.83 20.43 7.49
N SER A 231 0.60 21.45 8.30
CA SER A 231 -0.18 21.36 9.53
C SER A 231 -1.30 22.41 9.66
N ASP A 232 -1.30 23.43 8.79
CA ASP A 232 -2.32 24.48 8.75
C ASP A 232 -3.06 24.48 7.42
N PHE A 233 -4.28 23.93 7.44
CA PHE A 233 -5.11 23.79 6.26
C PHE A 233 -6.22 24.84 6.12
N ARG A 234 -6.24 25.88 6.99
CA ARG A 234 -7.34 26.86 7.01
C ARG A 234 -7.51 27.62 5.69
N THR A 235 -6.43 27.96 5.02
CA THR A 235 -6.49 28.65 3.71
C THR A 235 -7.15 27.79 2.63
N PRO A 236 -6.66 26.58 2.30
CA PRO A 236 -7.32 25.73 1.31
C PRO A 236 -8.73 25.31 1.74
N LEU A 237 -8.98 25.09 3.03
CA LEU A 237 -10.31 24.73 3.54
C LEU A 237 -11.32 25.89 3.39
N THR A 238 -10.88 27.14 3.53
CA THR A 238 -11.73 28.32 3.28
C THR A 238 -12.14 28.40 1.80
N ALA A 239 -11.20 28.14 0.88
CA ALA A 239 -11.50 28.07 -0.54
C ALA A 239 -12.48 26.91 -0.88
N ILE A 240 -12.30 25.76 -0.25
CA ILE A 240 -13.21 24.61 -0.39
C ILE A 240 -14.61 24.97 0.13
N LYS A 241 -14.72 25.61 1.30
CA LYS A 241 -16.01 26.02 1.85
C LYS A 241 -16.76 26.99 0.94
N ALA A 242 -16.02 27.97 0.35
CA ALA A 242 -16.58 28.92 -0.60
C ALA A 242 -17.12 28.26 -1.88
N ALA A 243 -16.53 27.10 -2.27
CA ALA A 243 -17.03 26.31 -3.39
C ALA A 243 -18.27 25.48 -3.07
N ASN A 244 -18.72 25.44 -1.81
CA ASN A 244 -19.93 24.80 -1.35
C ASN A 244 -20.09 23.34 -1.80
N PRO A 245 -19.17 22.43 -1.42
CA PRO A 245 -19.19 21.03 -1.85
C PRO A 245 -20.19 20.19 -1.06
N ASP A 246 -20.66 19.10 -1.67
CA ASP A 246 -21.43 18.04 -1.00
C ASP A 246 -20.50 17.11 -0.19
N ALA A 247 -19.25 16.94 -0.65
CA ALA A 247 -18.22 16.20 0.08
C ALA A 247 -16.82 16.70 -0.29
N VAL A 248 -15.84 16.36 0.55
CA VAL A 248 -14.42 16.58 0.32
C VAL A 248 -13.69 15.24 0.30
N TYR A 249 -12.95 14.96 -0.78
CA TYR A 249 -12.07 13.79 -0.83
C TYR A 249 -10.63 14.21 -0.53
N ILE A 250 -9.99 13.50 0.39
CA ILE A 250 -8.69 13.82 0.97
C ILE A 250 -7.68 12.76 0.54
N ALA A 251 -6.62 13.20 -0.17
CA ALA A 251 -5.44 12.40 -0.44
C ALA A 251 -4.27 12.91 0.40
N ALA A 252 -4.18 12.44 1.64
CA ALA A 252 -3.23 12.88 2.65
C ALA A 252 -2.74 11.70 3.49
N PHE A 253 -1.59 11.85 4.14
CA PHE A 253 -1.16 10.90 5.16
C PHE A 253 -1.94 11.10 6.47
N PRO A 254 -1.96 10.11 7.39
CA PRO A 254 -2.76 10.21 8.62
C PRO A 254 -2.45 11.43 9.48
N ASN A 255 -1.17 11.80 9.58
CA ASN A 255 -0.70 12.97 10.34
C ASN A 255 -1.14 14.33 9.76
N GLU A 256 -1.61 14.34 8.52
CA GLU A 256 -2.16 15.51 7.82
C GLU A 256 -3.69 15.44 7.75
N GLY A 257 -4.22 14.25 7.46
CA GLY A 257 -5.66 14.05 7.29
C GLY A 257 -6.48 14.31 8.56
N ALA A 258 -5.99 13.89 9.74
CA ALA A 258 -6.71 14.11 10.99
C ALA A 258 -6.78 15.61 11.38
N PRO A 259 -5.68 16.40 11.39
CA PRO A 259 -5.78 17.84 11.63
C PRO A 259 -6.56 18.58 10.53
N LEU A 260 -6.49 18.13 9.27
CA LEU A 260 -7.27 18.72 8.17
C LEU A 260 -8.78 18.61 8.44
N ILE A 261 -9.29 17.42 8.76
CA ILE A 261 -10.72 17.23 9.08
C ILE A 261 -11.10 18.01 10.34
N SER A 262 -10.25 17.99 11.38
CA SER A 262 -10.51 18.69 12.62
C SER A 262 -10.58 20.22 12.41
N GLN A 263 -9.65 20.81 11.63
CA GLN A 263 -9.67 22.24 11.29
C GLN A 263 -10.87 22.59 10.41
N ALA A 264 -11.22 21.74 9.44
CA ALA A 264 -12.38 21.95 8.58
C ALA A 264 -13.65 22.11 9.40
N ARG A 265 -13.88 21.24 10.36
CA ARG A 265 -15.11 21.25 11.19
C ARG A 265 -15.05 22.29 12.30
N ARG A 266 -13.97 22.31 13.09
CA ARG A 266 -13.84 23.17 14.26
C ARG A 266 -13.61 24.63 13.90
N ASP A 267 -12.67 24.90 12.99
CA ASP A 267 -12.16 26.25 12.73
C ASP A 267 -12.88 26.92 11.55
N ILE A 268 -13.21 26.13 10.52
CA ILE A 268 -13.83 26.65 9.28
C ILE A 268 -15.36 26.50 9.30
N GLY A 269 -15.90 25.54 10.08
CA GLY A 269 -17.32 25.21 10.08
C GLY A 269 -17.78 24.65 8.74
N LEU A 270 -17.02 23.71 8.19
CA LEU A 270 -17.34 22.99 6.97
C LEU A 270 -18.03 21.68 7.34
N ASP A 271 -19.37 21.73 7.42
CA ASP A 271 -20.25 20.63 7.83
C ASP A 271 -20.57 19.70 6.65
N THR A 272 -19.57 19.08 6.06
CA THR A 272 -19.68 18.18 4.92
C THR A 272 -19.08 16.80 5.21
N ILE A 273 -19.31 15.81 4.32
CA ILE A 273 -18.69 14.49 4.41
C ILE A 273 -17.25 14.60 3.94
N PHE A 274 -16.35 13.98 4.69
CA PHE A 274 -14.97 13.76 4.28
C PHE A 274 -14.79 12.30 3.86
N LEU A 275 -14.22 12.10 2.67
CA LEU A 275 -13.77 10.79 2.22
C LEU A 275 -12.24 10.82 2.23
N SER A 276 -11.59 9.71 2.54
CA SER A 276 -10.13 9.62 2.51
C SER A 276 -9.65 8.25 2.05
N VAL A 277 -8.41 8.23 1.59
CA VAL A 277 -7.73 7.03 1.12
C VAL A 277 -7.39 6.08 2.28
N GLU A 278 -7.13 4.82 1.96
CA GLU A 278 -6.95 3.69 2.87
C GLU A 278 -5.84 3.83 3.92
N ASN A 279 -4.78 4.60 3.64
CA ASN A 279 -3.69 4.79 4.60
C ASN A 279 -4.16 5.48 5.90
N ASN A 280 -5.34 6.07 5.90
CA ASN A 280 -5.99 6.67 7.06
C ASN A 280 -6.75 5.63 7.92
N ASP A 281 -6.81 4.36 7.50
CA ASP A 281 -7.36 3.29 8.31
C ASP A 281 -6.35 2.83 9.36
N ASN A 282 -6.20 3.61 10.41
CA ASN A 282 -5.34 3.29 11.54
C ASN A 282 -5.85 3.85 12.87
N ALA A 283 -5.44 3.21 13.97
CA ALA A 283 -5.89 3.52 15.31
C ALA A 283 -5.55 4.95 15.76
N GLN A 284 -4.36 5.47 15.37
CA GLN A 284 -3.95 6.81 15.76
C GLN A 284 -4.79 7.87 15.05
N PHE A 285 -5.09 7.67 13.77
CA PHE A 285 -5.96 8.56 13.01
C PHE A 285 -7.35 8.67 13.65
N TYR A 286 -7.95 7.54 14.05
CA TYR A 286 -9.26 7.53 14.71
C TYR A 286 -9.27 8.25 16.04
N LYS A 287 -8.19 8.10 16.81
CA LYS A 287 -7.98 8.79 18.08
C LYS A 287 -7.82 10.30 17.89
N ASP A 288 -7.00 10.71 16.93
CA ASP A 288 -6.69 12.12 16.65
C ASP A 288 -7.90 12.88 16.11
N LEU A 289 -8.76 12.20 15.36
CA LEU A 289 -10.03 12.77 14.90
C LEU A 289 -11.01 13.04 16.03
N GLY A 290 -11.08 12.15 17.05
CA GLY A 290 -12.10 12.23 18.09
C GLY A 290 -13.51 12.42 17.51
N GLN A 291 -14.29 13.30 18.09
CA GLN A 291 -15.66 13.59 17.62
C GLN A 291 -15.74 14.21 16.20
N TYR A 292 -14.66 14.82 15.71
CA TYR A 292 -14.65 15.45 14.38
C TYR A 292 -14.60 14.42 13.25
N GLY A 293 -14.28 13.17 13.56
CA GLY A 293 -14.29 12.06 12.58
C GLY A 293 -15.67 11.50 12.27
N GLU A 294 -16.71 11.82 13.07
CA GLU A 294 -18.06 11.29 12.90
C GLU A 294 -18.56 11.45 11.46
N GLY A 295 -19.00 10.35 10.86
CA GLY A 295 -19.54 10.30 9.49
C GLY A 295 -18.50 10.42 8.38
N SER A 296 -17.20 10.53 8.67
CA SER A 296 -16.15 10.45 7.65
C SER A 296 -16.08 9.04 7.04
N ILE A 297 -15.65 8.96 5.79
CA ILE A 297 -15.55 7.72 5.02
C ILE A 297 -14.08 7.43 4.74
N ILE A 298 -13.68 6.16 4.84
CA ILE A 298 -12.33 5.70 4.51
C ILE A 298 -12.42 4.53 3.54
N GLU A 299 -11.59 4.53 2.51
CA GLU A 299 -11.34 3.36 1.70
C GLU A 299 -10.53 2.35 2.51
N SER A 300 -10.81 1.06 2.38
CA SER A 300 -10.02 0.03 3.04
C SER A 300 -10.09 -1.32 2.32
N ARG A 301 -9.22 -2.23 2.70
CA ARG A 301 -9.20 -3.66 2.36
C ARG A 301 -8.78 -4.53 3.54
N PHE A 302 -8.36 -3.88 4.61
CA PHE A 302 -8.10 -4.42 5.94
C PHE A 302 -8.37 -3.33 6.96
N SER A 303 -9.06 -3.66 8.05
CA SER A 303 -9.25 -2.72 9.16
C SER A 303 -8.93 -3.35 10.50
N PRO A 304 -8.31 -2.60 11.43
CA PRO A 304 -8.04 -3.10 12.77
C PRO A 304 -9.32 -3.32 13.59
N TYR A 305 -10.45 -2.74 13.21
CA TYR A 305 -11.66 -2.72 14.03
C TYR A 305 -12.89 -3.37 13.41
N THR A 306 -12.94 -3.48 12.10
CA THR A 306 -14.04 -4.13 11.39
C THR A 306 -13.49 -5.05 10.32
N ALA A 307 -14.24 -6.07 9.94
CA ALA A 307 -13.89 -6.99 8.87
C ALA A 307 -15.18 -7.51 8.21
N PRO A 308 -15.14 -7.83 6.91
CA PRO A 308 -16.24 -8.56 6.28
C PRO A 308 -16.41 -9.93 6.94
N VAL A 309 -17.62 -10.49 6.81
CA VAL A 309 -17.90 -11.84 7.35
C VAL A 309 -17.21 -12.91 6.50
N GLY A 310 -16.70 -13.98 7.12
CA GLY A 310 -16.16 -15.14 6.42
C GLY A 310 -14.67 -15.39 6.64
N VAL A 311 -14.04 -16.13 5.75
CA VAL A 311 -12.65 -16.59 5.87
C VAL A 311 -11.65 -15.44 6.00
N LEU A 312 -11.89 -14.36 5.28
CA LEU A 312 -11.04 -13.17 5.36
C LEU A 312 -11.08 -12.54 6.76
N ALA A 313 -12.26 -12.46 7.38
CA ALA A 313 -12.40 -11.95 8.74
C ALA A 313 -11.60 -12.78 9.77
N ASP A 314 -11.61 -14.10 9.62
CA ASP A 314 -10.84 -15.00 10.49
C ASP A 314 -9.32 -14.78 10.32
N ALA A 315 -8.85 -14.65 9.08
CA ALA A 315 -7.45 -14.39 8.78
C ALA A 315 -6.99 -13.02 9.32
N GLN A 316 -7.78 -11.98 9.10
CA GLN A 316 -7.55 -10.64 9.65
C GLN A 316 -7.55 -10.64 11.18
N GLY A 317 -8.48 -11.37 11.80
CA GLY A 317 -8.56 -11.53 13.25
C GLY A 317 -7.32 -12.20 13.84
N LYS A 318 -6.79 -13.24 13.20
CA LYS A 318 -5.55 -13.90 13.62
C LYS A 318 -4.36 -12.96 13.56
N PHE A 319 -4.14 -12.28 12.44
CA PHE A 319 -3.06 -11.30 12.29
C PHE A 319 -3.16 -10.20 13.35
N LYS A 320 -4.33 -9.58 13.49
CA LYS A 320 -4.59 -8.54 14.49
C LYS A 320 -4.23 -9.00 15.92
N ASN A 321 -4.62 -10.22 16.29
CA ASN A 321 -4.36 -10.78 17.62
C ASN A 321 -2.87 -11.09 17.82
N SER A 322 -2.18 -11.67 16.82
CA SER A 322 -0.72 -11.91 16.86
C SER A 322 0.05 -10.59 17.02
N TYR A 323 -0.33 -9.57 16.26
CA TYR A 323 0.30 -8.25 16.33
C TYR A 323 0.07 -7.60 17.71
N ASN A 324 -1.19 -7.58 18.17
CA ASN A 324 -1.53 -7.00 19.48
C ASN A 324 -0.85 -7.72 20.65
N ALA A 325 -0.74 -9.04 20.59
CA ALA A 325 -0.03 -9.82 21.60
C ALA A 325 1.45 -9.45 21.71
N LYS A 326 2.07 -9.06 20.57
CA LYS A 326 3.50 -8.72 20.51
C LYS A 326 3.78 -7.25 20.85
N TYR A 327 2.89 -6.33 20.44
CA TYR A 327 3.15 -4.88 20.51
C TYR A 327 2.19 -4.09 21.39
N GLY A 328 1.10 -4.70 21.89
CA GLY A 328 0.11 -4.04 22.75
C GLY A 328 -0.80 -3.02 22.05
N VAL A 329 -0.75 -2.96 20.73
CA VAL A 329 -1.57 -2.08 19.89
C VAL A 329 -2.07 -2.86 18.68
N PHE A 330 -3.02 -2.29 17.91
CA PHE A 330 -3.48 -2.92 16.69
C PHE A 330 -2.65 -2.50 15.47
N PRO A 331 -2.52 -3.40 14.45
CA PRO A 331 -1.89 -3.04 13.18
C PRO A 331 -2.77 -2.06 12.40
N ASP A 332 -2.15 -1.33 11.47
CA ASP A 332 -2.86 -0.52 10.49
C ASP A 332 -2.92 -1.20 9.11
N MET A 333 -3.60 -0.55 8.17
CA MET A 333 -3.76 -1.00 6.80
C MET A 333 -2.39 -1.20 6.10
N MET A 334 -1.44 -0.27 6.26
CA MET A 334 -0.12 -0.37 5.63
C MET A 334 0.73 -1.48 6.26
N GLY A 335 0.54 -1.72 7.56
CA GLY A 335 1.11 -2.88 8.24
C GLY A 335 0.56 -4.18 7.67
N ALA A 336 -0.74 -4.28 7.41
CA ALA A 336 -1.36 -5.45 6.80
C ALA A 336 -0.76 -5.75 5.41
N SER A 337 -0.62 -4.74 4.56
CA SER A 337 0.04 -4.90 3.26
C SER A 337 1.47 -5.42 3.38
N THR A 338 2.23 -4.91 4.34
CA THR A 338 3.62 -5.35 4.51
C THR A 338 3.72 -6.77 5.07
N TYR A 339 2.81 -7.13 6.00
CA TYR A 339 2.65 -8.51 6.46
C TYR A 339 2.40 -9.46 5.28
N GLU A 340 1.44 -9.14 4.41
CA GLU A 340 1.12 -9.93 3.22
C GLU A 340 2.31 -9.95 2.23
N GLY A 341 3.03 -8.82 2.05
CA GLY A 341 4.25 -8.74 1.25
C GLY A 341 5.36 -9.70 1.67
N ILE A 342 5.52 -9.97 2.98
CA ILE A 342 6.46 -10.97 3.49
C ILE A 342 6.01 -12.39 3.13
N TYR A 343 4.70 -12.70 3.18
CA TYR A 343 4.17 -13.99 2.72
C TYR A 343 4.37 -14.19 1.21
N ILE A 344 4.17 -13.13 0.42
CA ILE A 344 4.42 -13.15 -1.04
C ILE A 344 5.90 -13.42 -1.31
N ALA A 345 6.82 -12.75 -0.61
CA ALA A 345 8.27 -12.97 -0.74
C ALA A 345 8.65 -14.41 -0.41
N ALA A 346 8.15 -14.94 0.69
CA ALA A 346 8.38 -16.31 1.10
C ALA A 346 7.86 -17.34 0.09
N GLN A 347 6.64 -17.12 -0.43
CA GLN A 347 6.03 -18.01 -1.43
C GLN A 347 6.80 -17.96 -2.75
N ALA A 348 7.20 -16.79 -3.21
CA ALA A 348 7.97 -16.65 -4.45
C ALA A 348 9.34 -17.31 -4.36
N ILE A 349 10.06 -17.12 -3.25
CA ILE A 349 11.35 -17.79 -3.02
C ILE A 349 11.17 -19.31 -2.91
N GLY A 350 10.10 -19.77 -2.23
CA GLY A 350 9.74 -21.19 -2.15
C GLY A 350 9.44 -21.80 -3.52
N ASN A 351 8.67 -21.10 -4.36
CA ASN A 351 8.35 -21.53 -5.72
C ASN A 351 9.61 -21.57 -6.62
N ALA A 352 10.50 -20.58 -6.48
CA ALA A 352 11.80 -20.56 -7.16
C ALA A 352 12.74 -21.67 -6.66
N GLY A 353 12.60 -22.07 -5.38
CA GLY A 353 13.47 -23.03 -4.72
C GLY A 353 14.90 -22.53 -4.50
N THR A 354 15.11 -21.22 -4.63
CA THR A 354 16.42 -20.54 -4.55
C THR A 354 16.23 -19.06 -4.26
N THR A 355 17.30 -18.37 -3.84
CA THR A 355 17.35 -16.91 -3.70
C THR A 355 17.95 -16.21 -4.94
N ASP A 356 18.15 -16.94 -6.06
CA ASP A 356 18.58 -16.33 -7.31
C ASP A 356 17.56 -15.29 -7.78
N LYS A 357 18.01 -14.07 -8.01
CA LYS A 357 17.15 -12.91 -8.28
C LYS A 357 16.29 -13.08 -9.54
N VAL A 358 16.82 -13.73 -10.58
CA VAL A 358 16.11 -13.97 -11.83
C VAL A 358 15.02 -15.02 -11.61
N ALA A 359 15.34 -16.10 -10.91
CA ALA A 359 14.39 -17.14 -10.57
C ALA A 359 13.27 -16.64 -9.65
N VAL A 360 13.60 -15.85 -8.63
CA VAL A 360 12.61 -15.24 -7.72
C VAL A 360 11.72 -14.24 -8.48
N ARG A 361 12.29 -13.40 -9.33
CA ARG A 361 11.52 -12.49 -10.19
C ARG A 361 10.55 -13.27 -11.08
N GLN A 362 10.99 -14.38 -11.68
CA GLN A 362 10.11 -15.21 -12.50
C GLN A 362 8.99 -15.85 -11.66
N ALA A 363 9.33 -16.35 -10.46
CA ALA A 363 8.33 -16.88 -9.54
C ALA A 363 7.29 -15.83 -9.09
N LEU A 364 7.66 -14.56 -9.01
CA LEU A 364 6.72 -13.45 -8.76
C LEU A 364 5.82 -13.19 -9.97
N VAL A 365 6.37 -13.24 -11.20
CA VAL A 365 5.57 -13.09 -12.43
C VAL A 365 4.52 -14.19 -12.56
N ASP A 366 4.87 -15.41 -12.18
CA ASP A 366 4.00 -16.60 -12.27
C ASP A 366 3.19 -16.83 -10.99
N LEU A 367 3.25 -15.90 -10.03
CA LEU A 367 2.59 -16.07 -8.73
C LEU A 367 1.08 -16.17 -8.88
N ASN A 368 0.52 -17.18 -8.27
CA ASN A 368 -0.90 -17.35 -8.05
C ASN A 368 -1.09 -18.06 -6.69
N MET A 369 -1.41 -17.30 -5.66
CA MET A 369 -1.60 -17.84 -4.31
C MET A 369 -2.91 -17.30 -3.71
N PRO A 370 -3.54 -18.03 -2.76
CA PRO A 370 -4.70 -17.50 -2.06
C PRO A 370 -4.38 -16.16 -1.37
N GLN A 371 -5.37 -15.28 -1.27
CA GLN A 371 -5.28 -14.08 -0.44
C GLN A 371 -4.91 -14.45 1.00
N VAL A 372 -4.14 -13.59 1.67
CA VAL A 372 -3.70 -13.87 3.04
C VAL A 372 -4.60 -13.14 4.04
N ILE A 373 -4.61 -11.81 4.02
CA ILE A 373 -5.42 -10.97 4.93
C ILE A 373 -6.07 -9.77 4.25
N GLU A 374 -5.66 -9.40 3.05
CA GLU A 374 -6.26 -8.31 2.30
C GLU A 374 -7.30 -8.81 1.32
N ALA A 375 -8.33 -7.99 1.04
CA ALA A 375 -9.36 -8.34 0.08
C ALA A 375 -8.82 -8.25 -1.35
N MET A 376 -8.56 -9.41 -1.94
CA MET A 376 -8.04 -9.54 -3.30
C MET A 376 -9.15 -9.87 -4.29
N LYS A 377 -9.11 -9.25 -5.46
CA LYS A 377 -10.05 -9.57 -6.53
C LYS A 377 -9.92 -11.04 -6.95
N GLY A 378 -11.03 -11.77 -6.83
CA GLY A 378 -11.03 -13.20 -7.08
C GLY A 378 -10.34 -14.04 -6.00
N GLU A 379 -10.17 -13.49 -4.79
CA GLU A 379 -9.59 -14.15 -3.61
C GLU A 379 -8.17 -14.70 -3.80
N THR A 380 -7.44 -14.17 -4.79
CA THR A 380 -6.07 -14.62 -5.13
C THR A 380 -5.11 -13.46 -5.31
N ILE A 381 -3.86 -13.66 -4.87
CA ILE A 381 -2.75 -12.76 -5.11
C ILE A 381 -2.05 -13.21 -6.38
N SER A 382 -2.05 -12.34 -7.37
CA SER A 382 -1.30 -12.47 -8.62
C SER A 382 -0.90 -11.07 -9.10
N PHE A 383 0.04 -11.02 -10.03
CA PHE A 383 0.49 -9.78 -10.62
C PHE A 383 0.10 -9.69 -12.10
N SER A 384 -0.42 -8.54 -12.52
CA SER A 384 -0.76 -8.29 -13.93
C SER A 384 0.47 -8.45 -14.83
N LYS A 385 0.27 -8.91 -16.08
CA LYS A 385 1.38 -9.14 -17.02
C LYS A 385 2.04 -7.84 -17.48
N ASP A 386 1.25 -6.77 -17.58
CA ASP A 386 1.72 -5.50 -18.15
C ASP A 386 2.55 -4.71 -17.13
N PHE A 387 1.98 -4.46 -15.95
CA PHE A 387 2.58 -3.58 -14.96
C PHE A 387 2.96 -4.27 -13.65
N ARG A 388 2.71 -5.58 -13.52
CA ARG A 388 3.01 -6.35 -12.30
C ARG A 388 2.32 -5.78 -11.06
N GLU A 389 1.04 -5.46 -11.21
CA GLU A 389 0.18 -4.92 -10.18
C GLU A 389 -0.82 -5.97 -9.69
N SER A 390 -0.96 -6.11 -8.38
CA SER A 390 -2.02 -6.89 -7.76
C SER A 390 -3.37 -6.18 -7.87
N GLN A 391 -4.46 -6.93 -7.91
CA GLN A 391 -5.81 -6.39 -7.97
C GLN A 391 -6.55 -6.61 -6.66
N PHE A 392 -7.11 -5.54 -6.12
CA PHE A 392 -7.79 -5.53 -4.84
C PHE A 392 -9.29 -5.27 -4.98
N ASP A 393 -10.06 -5.79 -4.01
CA ASP A 393 -11.42 -5.38 -3.76
C ASP A 393 -11.44 -4.44 -2.56
N LEU A 394 -11.70 -3.15 -2.81
CA LEU A 394 -11.81 -2.17 -1.74
C LEU A 394 -13.23 -2.10 -1.22
N TRP A 395 -13.35 -1.78 0.05
CA TRP A 395 -14.62 -1.38 0.66
C TRP A 395 -14.56 0.05 1.20
N MET A 396 -15.73 0.60 1.52
CA MET A 396 -15.86 1.89 2.20
C MET A 396 -16.31 1.67 3.63
N GLU A 397 -15.64 2.35 4.55
CA GLU A 397 -15.95 2.37 5.97
C GLU A 397 -16.46 3.73 6.37
N GLN A 398 -17.55 3.76 7.13
CA GLN A 398 -18.02 4.98 7.76
C GLN A 398 -17.63 5.02 9.23
N LEU A 399 -17.05 6.14 9.66
CA LEU A 399 -16.65 6.34 11.05
C LEU A 399 -17.85 6.74 11.90
N ALA A 400 -17.99 6.07 13.04
CA ALA A 400 -18.92 6.42 14.10
C ALA A 400 -18.15 6.80 15.35
N PHE A 401 -18.45 7.95 15.96
CA PHE A 401 -17.80 8.39 17.19
C PHE A 401 -18.34 7.63 18.39
N ASN A 402 -17.47 6.96 19.11
CA ASN A 402 -17.79 6.27 20.36
C ASN A 402 -17.48 7.17 21.55
N GLN A 403 -18.53 7.73 22.16
CA GLN A 403 -18.39 8.64 23.30
C GLN A 403 -17.73 8.01 24.54
N THR A 404 -17.86 6.69 24.72
CA THR A 404 -17.30 6.00 25.89
C THR A 404 -15.77 5.96 25.87
N ILE A 405 -15.18 5.80 24.67
CA ILE A 405 -13.72 5.72 24.51
C ILE A 405 -13.12 7.00 23.91
N GLY A 406 -13.95 7.96 23.50
CA GLY A 406 -13.51 9.23 22.91
C GLY A 406 -12.87 9.12 21.54
N GLU A 407 -13.12 8.04 20.83
CA GLU A 407 -12.49 7.75 19.51
C GLU A 407 -13.53 7.32 18.47
N CYS A 408 -13.19 7.48 17.20
CA CYS A 408 -13.98 6.90 16.11
C CYS A 408 -13.76 5.39 15.96
N ARG A 409 -14.78 4.71 15.43
CA ARG A 409 -14.71 3.31 15.00
C ARG A 409 -15.32 3.18 13.60
N PRO A 410 -14.63 2.46 12.70
CA PRO A 410 -15.12 2.23 11.35
C PRO A 410 -16.16 1.11 11.33
N ASN A 411 -17.11 1.22 10.38
CA ASN A 411 -18.04 0.17 10.00
C ASN A 411 -18.10 0.09 8.48
N ILE A 412 -18.02 -1.11 7.90
CA ILE A 412 -18.10 -1.32 6.45
C ILE A 412 -19.52 -0.99 5.99
N VAL A 413 -19.66 -0.04 5.06
CA VAL A 413 -20.93 0.44 4.52
C VAL A 413 -21.13 0.14 3.05
N TRP A 414 -20.10 -0.31 2.32
CA TRP A 414 -20.16 -0.64 0.89
C TRP A 414 -18.92 -1.48 0.48
N PRO A 415 -19.01 -2.37 -0.51
CA PRO A 415 -20.19 -2.76 -1.30
C PRO A 415 -21.15 -3.68 -0.54
N ASP A 416 -22.35 -3.90 -1.11
CA ASP A 416 -23.43 -4.64 -0.47
C ASP A 416 -23.07 -6.06 0.00
N ASN A 417 -22.15 -6.73 -0.72
CA ASN A 417 -21.69 -8.07 -0.36
C ASN A 417 -20.67 -8.10 0.80
N LEU A 418 -20.11 -6.95 1.19
CA LEU A 418 -19.14 -6.82 2.28
C LEU A 418 -19.64 -5.96 3.43
N LYS A 419 -20.68 -5.13 3.21
CA LYS A 419 -21.17 -4.20 4.22
C LYS A 419 -21.67 -4.92 5.48
N VAL A 420 -21.43 -4.28 6.62
CA VAL A 420 -21.93 -4.72 7.93
C VAL A 420 -23.05 -3.83 8.45
N VAL A 421 -23.11 -2.57 7.98
CA VAL A 421 -24.18 -1.61 8.26
C VAL A 421 -24.50 -0.79 7.00
N ASP A 422 -25.67 -0.15 6.97
CA ASP A 422 -26.00 0.78 5.89
C ASP A 422 -25.30 2.13 6.07
N PHE A 423 -24.96 2.79 4.96
CA PHE A 423 -24.48 4.17 4.96
C PHE A 423 -25.55 5.13 5.48
N VAL A 424 -25.17 6.04 6.38
CA VAL A 424 -26.07 7.04 6.95
C VAL A 424 -25.48 8.44 6.84
N LEU A 425 -26.24 9.39 6.32
CA LEU A 425 -25.86 10.81 6.39
C LEU A 425 -25.94 11.29 7.86
N PRO A 426 -24.85 11.85 8.41
CA PRO A 426 -24.86 12.37 9.77
C PRO A 426 -25.94 13.44 9.97
N SER A 427 -26.50 13.54 11.18
CA SER A 427 -27.55 14.51 11.49
C SER A 427 -27.12 15.96 11.31
N TRP A 428 -25.84 16.24 11.59
CA TRP A 428 -25.22 17.56 11.44
C TRP A 428 -24.86 17.92 9.98
N TYR A 429 -24.89 16.96 9.05
CA TYR A 429 -24.50 17.18 7.66
C TYR A 429 -25.35 18.27 7.00
N LYS A 430 -24.69 19.29 6.47
CA LYS A 430 -25.29 20.38 5.69
C LYS A 430 -24.73 20.32 4.28
N PRO A 431 -25.46 19.73 3.33
CA PRO A 431 -25.01 19.68 1.94
C PRO A 431 -24.92 21.08 1.36
N GLY A 432 -24.10 21.21 0.32
CA GLY A 432 -24.02 22.44 -0.46
C GLY A 432 -25.41 22.92 -0.92
N SER A 433 -25.72 24.18 -0.72
CA SER A 433 -26.96 24.77 -1.26
C SER A 433 -26.98 24.63 -2.78
N ALA A 434 -28.09 24.23 -3.33
CA ALA A 434 -28.29 24.13 -4.78
C ALA A 434 -28.10 25.46 -5.48
#